data_4687b05068771dc116664d06d87fd589
#
_entry.id   4687b05068771dc116664d06d87fd589
#
_cell.length_a   1.000
_cell.length_b   1.000
_cell.length_c   1.000
_cell.angle_alpha   90.00
_cell.angle_beta   90.00
_cell.angle_gamma   90.00
#
_symmetry.space_group_name_H-M   'P 1'
#
loop_
_entity.id
_entity.type
_entity.pdbx_description
1 polymer ?
#
loop_
_entity_poly.entity_id
_entity_poly.type
_entity_poly.pdbx_seq_one_letter_code
_entity_poly.pdbx_strand_id
1 'polypeptide(L)'
;FEDGNVYSGHRKIYPPTYGMFEEMRYFNQGKEVRTFDSKHGKLGILICEDLWHISLPYILTSDGANVIITLAASPTRITGSAEQLPSAVLNTEHHKTYARLLSSYVVFSNRVGIEDGVNLWGGSDVVGPCGEILATAKMFDEDLIFATLDDEAIRRARRLSRHFVDDSLELTIDLLRGVRDRRRRSRNVG
;
A
#
# COMPACT_ATOMS: atom_id res chain seq x y z
N PHE A 1 1.59 2.33 17.63
CA PHE A 1 1.48 2.71 19.05
C PHE A 1 0.37 3.74 19.18
N GLU A 2 -0.49 3.58 20.17
CA GLU A 2 -1.51 4.57 20.52
C GLU A 2 -1.56 4.67 22.05
N ASP A 3 -1.55 5.90 22.56
CA ASP A 3 -1.52 6.19 24.01
C ASP A 3 -0.44 5.41 24.78
N GLY A 4 0.74 5.27 24.17
CA GLY A 4 1.89 4.56 24.74
C GLY A 4 1.84 3.02 24.66
N ASN A 5 0.78 2.45 24.08
CA ASN A 5 0.61 1.00 23.96
C ASN A 5 0.81 0.50 22.53
N VAL A 6 1.27 -0.75 22.40
CA VAL A 6 1.33 -1.46 21.12
C VAL A 6 -0.02 -2.14 20.89
N TYR A 7 -0.80 -1.64 19.93
CA TYR A 7 -2.10 -2.22 19.60
C TYR A 7 -2.01 -3.33 18.55
N SER A 8 -1.10 -3.18 17.60
CA SER A 8 -0.96 -4.13 16.50
C SER A 8 0.44 -4.10 15.92
N GLY A 9 0.78 -5.14 15.19
CA GLY A 9 2.00 -5.23 14.41
C GLY A 9 1.73 -5.94 13.09
N HIS A 10 2.31 -5.42 12.01
CA HIS A 10 2.29 -6.05 10.70
C HIS A 10 3.66 -6.62 10.37
N ARG A 11 3.70 -7.85 9.86
CA ARG A 11 4.89 -8.47 9.28
C ARG A 11 4.76 -8.45 7.77
N LYS A 12 5.79 -7.94 7.09
CA LYS A 12 5.84 -7.89 5.63
C LYS A 12 5.48 -9.24 5.01
N ILE A 13 4.50 -9.22 4.09
CA ILE A 13 3.99 -10.44 3.43
C ILE A 13 4.88 -10.85 2.28
N TYR A 14 5.41 -9.87 1.55
CA TYR A 14 6.24 -10.07 0.37
C TYR A 14 7.65 -9.49 0.57
N PRO A 15 8.53 -10.17 1.34
CA PRO A 15 9.93 -9.75 1.44
C PRO A 15 10.62 -9.93 0.07
N PRO A 16 11.14 -8.85 -0.57
CA PRO A 16 11.77 -8.96 -1.88
C PRO A 16 13.10 -9.69 -1.82
N THR A 17 13.36 -10.49 -2.88
CA THR A 17 14.61 -11.24 -3.08
C THR A 17 15.17 -11.00 -4.49
N TYR A 18 14.95 -9.82 -5.03
CA TYR A 18 15.40 -9.44 -6.37
C TYR A 18 16.16 -8.12 -6.33
N GLY A 19 16.97 -7.89 -7.37
CA GLY A 19 17.77 -6.66 -7.47
C GLY A 19 18.81 -6.58 -6.36
N MET A 20 18.69 -5.59 -5.51
CA MET A 20 19.54 -5.36 -4.35
C MET A 20 18.97 -5.94 -3.04
N PHE A 21 17.78 -6.50 -3.08
CA PHE A 21 17.08 -6.97 -1.89
C PHE A 21 17.31 -8.45 -1.65
N GLU A 22 17.61 -8.82 -0.40
CA GLU A 22 17.76 -10.18 0.08
C GLU A 22 16.98 -10.42 1.37
N GLU A 23 15.79 -9.80 1.50
CA GLU A 23 15.08 -9.78 2.79
C GLU A 23 14.72 -11.18 3.30
N MET A 24 14.33 -12.12 2.43
CA MET A 24 14.00 -13.49 2.85
C MET A 24 15.19 -14.27 3.40
N ARG A 25 16.42 -13.79 3.19
CA ARG A 25 17.60 -14.38 3.80
C ARG A 25 17.64 -14.15 5.31
N TYR A 26 17.05 -13.04 5.76
CA TYR A 26 17.13 -12.58 7.15
C TYR A 26 15.78 -12.61 7.86
N PHE A 27 14.67 -12.52 7.13
CA PHE A 27 13.33 -12.37 7.67
C PHE A 27 12.37 -13.40 7.09
N ASN A 28 11.52 -13.94 7.95
CA ASN A 28 10.39 -14.75 7.52
C ASN A 28 9.24 -13.85 7.07
N GLN A 29 8.57 -14.23 5.98
CA GLN A 29 7.37 -13.55 5.52
C GLN A 29 6.24 -13.61 6.56
N GLY A 30 5.43 -12.56 6.59
CA GLY A 30 4.16 -12.55 7.29
C GLY A 30 3.17 -13.54 6.68
N LYS A 31 2.18 -13.96 7.46
CA LYS A 31 1.14 -14.90 7.02
C LYS A 31 -0.26 -14.35 7.20
N GLU A 32 -0.36 -13.15 7.73
CA GLU A 32 -1.62 -12.52 8.08
C GLU A 32 -1.60 -11.05 7.67
N VAL A 33 -2.68 -10.64 7.02
CA VAL A 33 -2.99 -9.24 6.73
C VAL A 33 -4.33 -8.94 7.37
N ARG A 34 -4.36 -7.97 8.26
CA ARG A 34 -5.56 -7.55 8.97
C ARG A 34 -5.54 -6.07 9.28
N THR A 35 -6.71 -5.51 9.46
CA THR A 35 -6.89 -4.16 9.97
C THR A 35 -6.75 -4.13 11.49
N PHE A 36 -6.65 -2.94 12.03
CA PHE A 36 -6.73 -2.69 13.47
C PHE A 36 -7.57 -1.44 13.74
N ASP A 37 -8.31 -1.51 14.82
CA ASP A 37 -9.11 -0.37 15.27
C ASP A 37 -8.20 0.62 16.00
N SER A 38 -8.38 1.91 15.71
CA SER A 38 -7.73 3.01 16.39
C SER A 38 -8.76 4.08 16.73
N LYS A 39 -8.40 5.04 17.57
CA LYS A 39 -9.25 6.21 17.83
C LYS A 39 -9.50 7.07 16.58
N HIS A 40 -8.76 6.83 15.50
CA HIS A 40 -8.88 7.50 14.20
C HIS A 40 -9.55 6.64 13.14
N GLY A 41 -10.25 5.58 13.53
CA GLY A 41 -10.91 4.64 12.63
C GLY A 41 -10.10 3.37 12.36
N LYS A 42 -10.55 2.60 11.39
CA LYS A 42 -9.95 1.31 11.04
C LYS A 42 -8.81 1.51 10.04
N LEU A 43 -7.62 1.07 10.42
CA LEU A 43 -6.37 1.29 9.69
C LEU A 43 -5.81 -0.03 9.17
N GLY A 44 -5.17 0.01 8.00
CA GLY A 44 -4.32 -1.06 7.46
C GLY A 44 -2.88 -0.60 7.35
N ILE A 45 -1.93 -1.48 7.67
CA ILE A 45 -0.49 -1.19 7.50
C ILE A 45 0.09 -2.16 6.48
N LEU A 46 0.92 -1.63 5.58
CA LEU A 46 1.72 -2.38 4.61
C LEU A 46 3.19 -1.92 4.68
N ILE A 47 4.09 -2.76 4.22
CA ILE A 47 5.52 -2.45 4.20
C ILE A 47 6.06 -2.55 2.78
N CYS A 48 6.36 -1.40 2.18
CA CYS A 48 7.10 -1.24 0.91
C CYS A 48 6.54 -2.14 -0.21
N GLU A 49 7.21 -3.28 -0.49
CA GLU A 49 6.83 -4.27 -1.51
C GLU A 49 5.39 -4.74 -1.40
N ASP A 50 4.84 -4.81 -0.19
CA ASP A 50 3.45 -5.24 0.01
C ASP A 50 2.45 -4.42 -0.81
N LEU A 51 2.70 -3.11 -1.00
CA LEU A 51 1.79 -2.24 -1.74
C LEU A 51 1.79 -2.51 -3.26
N TRP A 52 2.82 -3.19 -3.79
CA TRP A 52 2.86 -3.61 -5.19
C TRP A 52 1.96 -4.82 -5.48
N HIS A 53 1.51 -5.50 -4.44
CA HIS A 53 0.63 -6.66 -4.53
C HIS A 53 -0.83 -6.25 -4.33
N ILE A 54 -1.56 -6.07 -5.42
CA ILE A 54 -2.96 -5.58 -5.46
C ILE A 54 -3.89 -6.29 -4.47
N SER A 55 -3.62 -7.55 -4.13
CA SER A 55 -4.42 -8.32 -3.18
C SER A 55 -4.40 -7.75 -1.77
N LEU A 56 -3.28 -7.13 -1.34
CA LEU A 56 -3.14 -6.69 0.04
C LEU A 56 -3.95 -5.42 0.34
N PRO A 57 -3.90 -4.33 -0.46
CA PRO A 57 -4.82 -3.22 -0.29
C PRO A 57 -6.29 -3.64 -0.37
N TYR A 58 -6.63 -4.55 -1.28
CA TYR A 58 -7.97 -5.10 -1.41
C TYR A 58 -8.43 -5.84 -0.15
N ILE A 59 -7.60 -6.74 0.40
CA ILE A 59 -7.90 -7.48 1.63
C ILE A 59 -8.11 -6.51 2.81
N LEU A 60 -7.21 -5.53 2.99
CA LEU A 60 -7.33 -4.55 4.07
C LEU A 60 -8.62 -3.74 3.96
N THR A 61 -8.96 -3.28 2.76
CA THR A 61 -10.20 -2.50 2.58
C THR A 61 -11.44 -3.38 2.74
N SER A 62 -11.39 -4.64 2.29
CA SER A 62 -12.48 -5.62 2.53
C SER A 62 -12.64 -5.96 4.01
N ASP A 63 -11.56 -5.90 4.80
CA ASP A 63 -11.57 -6.01 6.27
C ASP A 63 -11.98 -4.70 6.97
N GLY A 64 -12.27 -3.64 6.19
CA GLY A 64 -12.83 -2.38 6.64
C GLY A 64 -11.84 -1.23 6.82
N ALA A 65 -10.60 -1.33 6.33
CA ALA A 65 -9.67 -0.21 6.38
C ALA A 65 -10.21 1.01 5.63
N ASN A 66 -10.23 2.14 6.31
CA ASN A 66 -10.50 3.44 5.73
C ASN A 66 -9.22 4.17 5.31
N VAL A 67 -8.11 3.79 5.92
CA VAL A 67 -6.79 4.35 5.65
C VAL A 67 -5.78 3.20 5.52
N ILE A 68 -5.05 3.18 4.42
CA ILE A 68 -3.93 2.27 4.17
C ILE A 68 -2.65 3.07 4.36
N ILE A 69 -1.83 2.68 5.32
CA ILE A 69 -0.55 3.31 5.64
C ILE A 69 0.56 2.40 5.15
N THR A 70 1.45 2.93 4.33
CA THR A 70 2.60 2.19 3.81
C THR A 70 3.91 2.87 4.21
N LEU A 71 4.79 2.09 4.81
CA LEU A 71 6.15 2.49 5.18
C LEU A 71 7.12 1.90 4.15
N ALA A 72 7.95 2.73 3.53
CA ALA A 72 8.84 2.29 2.45
C ALA A 72 10.25 2.89 2.55
N ALA A 73 11.20 2.20 1.96
CA ALA A 73 12.54 2.66 1.66
C ALA A 73 12.82 2.36 0.18
N SER A 74 12.13 3.10 -0.69
CA SER A 74 12.15 2.87 -2.13
C SER A 74 13.42 3.46 -2.74
N PRO A 75 14.27 2.62 -3.38
CA PRO A 75 15.50 3.08 -4.00
C PRO A 75 15.25 3.66 -5.38
N THR A 76 16.20 4.49 -5.83
CA THR A 76 16.30 4.88 -7.23
C THR A 76 17.73 4.78 -7.73
N ARG A 77 17.86 4.44 -9.01
CA ARG A 77 19.08 4.74 -9.76
C ARG A 77 18.86 6.08 -10.43
N ILE A 78 19.65 7.09 -10.05
CA ILE A 78 19.55 8.41 -10.67
C ILE A 78 19.99 8.29 -12.12
N THR A 79 19.02 8.29 -13.02
CA THR A 79 19.23 8.38 -14.47
C THR A 79 18.32 9.49 -14.97
N GLY A 80 18.73 10.77 -14.83
CA GLY A 80 17.97 11.91 -15.35
C GLY A 80 17.67 13.01 -14.33
N SER A 81 16.85 13.99 -14.73
CA SER A 81 16.42 15.09 -13.87
C SER A 81 15.45 14.61 -12.80
N ALA A 82 15.53 15.20 -11.60
CA ALA A 82 14.68 14.87 -10.45
C ALA A 82 13.16 15.02 -10.71
N GLU A 83 12.78 15.80 -11.71
CA GLU A 83 11.37 16.11 -12.02
C GLU A 83 10.56 14.93 -12.60
N GLN A 84 11.22 13.87 -13.08
CA GLN A 84 10.55 12.71 -13.67
C GLN A 84 11.19 11.40 -13.25
N LEU A 85 11.25 11.15 -11.94
CA LEU A 85 11.73 9.86 -11.46
C LEU A 85 10.68 8.77 -11.76
N PRO A 86 10.95 7.81 -12.68
CA PRO A 86 9.94 6.85 -13.11
C PRO A 86 9.35 6.04 -11.95
N SER A 87 10.17 5.70 -10.95
CA SER A 87 9.71 4.98 -9.76
C SER A 87 8.74 5.79 -8.90
N ALA A 88 8.96 7.10 -8.76
CA ALA A 88 8.06 7.97 -8.00
C ALA A 88 6.71 8.15 -8.73
N VAL A 89 6.77 8.42 -10.04
CA VAL A 89 5.56 8.54 -10.87
C VAL A 89 4.72 7.28 -10.77
N LEU A 90 5.33 6.11 -10.94
CA LEU A 90 4.63 4.83 -10.89
C LEU A 90 4.04 4.54 -9.51
N ASN A 91 4.76 4.86 -8.41
CA ASN A 91 4.20 4.74 -7.05
C ASN A 91 2.97 5.64 -6.89
N THR A 92 3.07 6.91 -7.26
CA THR A 92 1.95 7.85 -7.15
C THR A 92 0.73 7.38 -7.96
N GLU A 93 0.92 6.83 -9.15
CA GLU A 93 -0.17 6.24 -9.94
C GLU A 93 -0.83 5.05 -9.25
N HIS A 94 -0.05 4.18 -8.60
CA HIS A 94 -0.58 3.08 -7.80
C HIS A 94 -1.38 3.61 -6.61
N HIS A 95 -0.84 4.59 -5.87
CA HIS A 95 -1.53 5.18 -4.70
C HIS A 95 -2.88 5.78 -5.11
N LYS A 96 -2.91 6.57 -6.18
CA LYS A 96 -4.13 7.17 -6.74
C LYS A 96 -5.13 6.10 -7.20
N THR A 97 -4.64 5.04 -7.82
CA THR A 97 -5.48 3.94 -8.30
C THR A 97 -6.12 3.18 -7.14
N TYR A 98 -5.33 2.79 -6.13
CA TYR A 98 -5.87 2.11 -4.95
C TYR A 98 -6.85 3.00 -4.19
N ALA A 99 -6.49 4.25 -3.93
CA ALA A 99 -7.36 5.18 -3.22
C ALA A 99 -8.73 5.30 -3.90
N ARG A 100 -8.74 5.46 -5.22
CA ARG A 100 -9.96 5.62 -6.03
C ARG A 100 -10.79 4.35 -6.10
N LEU A 101 -10.17 3.20 -6.42
CA LEU A 101 -10.89 1.94 -6.60
C LEU A 101 -11.44 1.40 -5.28
N LEU A 102 -10.70 1.58 -4.19
CA LEU A 102 -11.05 1.07 -2.88
C LEU A 102 -11.79 2.10 -2.00
N SER A 103 -11.94 3.34 -2.48
CA SER A 103 -12.55 4.45 -1.73
C SER A 103 -11.95 4.61 -0.33
N SER A 104 -10.63 4.60 -0.24
CA SER A 104 -9.85 4.66 0.99
C SER A 104 -8.72 5.68 0.85
N TYR A 105 -8.26 6.23 1.96
CA TYR A 105 -7.03 7.02 1.96
C TYR A 105 -5.81 6.11 1.79
N VAL A 106 -4.82 6.59 1.06
CA VAL A 106 -3.49 5.98 0.99
C VAL A 106 -2.47 6.98 1.54
N VAL A 107 -1.74 6.57 2.57
CA VAL A 107 -0.67 7.33 3.19
C VAL A 107 0.64 6.59 2.95
N PHE A 108 1.52 7.18 2.19
CA PHE A 108 2.81 6.60 1.85
C PHE A 108 3.93 7.40 2.50
N SER A 109 4.67 6.75 3.40
CA SER A 109 5.85 7.31 4.07
C SER A 109 7.10 6.63 3.52
N ASN A 110 7.89 7.38 2.75
CA ASN A 110 9.08 6.88 2.09
C ASN A 110 10.34 7.51 2.67
N ARG A 111 11.34 6.67 2.93
CA ARG A 111 12.64 7.10 3.41
C ARG A 111 13.35 7.96 2.37
N VAL A 112 14.11 8.94 2.83
CA VAL A 112 15.00 9.78 2.03
C VAL A 112 16.45 9.60 2.49
N GLY A 113 17.40 9.81 1.59
CA GLY A 113 18.84 9.80 1.88
C GLY A 113 19.61 8.75 1.09
N ILE A 114 20.88 8.62 1.42
CA ILE A 114 21.80 7.68 0.76
C ILE A 114 22.25 6.65 1.80
N GLU A 115 22.16 5.36 1.44
CA GLU A 115 22.63 4.25 2.23
C GLU A 115 23.34 3.25 1.32
N ASP A 116 24.58 2.88 1.64
CA ASP A 116 25.42 1.95 0.87
C ASP A 116 25.48 2.26 -0.63
N GLY A 117 25.54 3.56 -1.00
CA GLY A 117 25.57 4.01 -2.38
C GLY A 117 24.22 3.97 -3.11
N VAL A 118 23.16 3.63 -2.41
CA VAL A 118 21.80 3.63 -2.93
C VAL A 118 21.09 4.91 -2.50
N ASN A 119 20.48 5.60 -3.45
CA ASN A 119 19.68 6.79 -3.17
C ASN A 119 18.21 6.39 -2.92
N LEU A 120 17.69 6.83 -1.80
CA LEU A 120 16.28 6.69 -1.40
C LEU A 120 15.60 8.03 -1.63
N TRP A 121 14.54 8.04 -2.43
CA TRP A 121 14.08 9.27 -3.07
C TRP A 121 13.08 10.13 -2.25
N GLY A 122 12.58 9.65 -1.12
CA GLY A 122 11.61 10.42 -0.32
C GLY A 122 10.26 10.54 -1.01
N GLY A 123 9.75 11.76 -1.21
CA GLY A 123 8.51 12.01 -1.95
C GLY A 123 7.29 11.32 -1.35
N SER A 124 7.21 11.25 -0.02
CA SER A 124 6.03 10.73 0.69
C SER A 124 4.76 11.44 0.24
N ASP A 125 3.64 10.75 0.22
CA ASP A 125 2.37 11.35 -0.20
C ASP A 125 1.18 10.92 0.64
N VAL A 126 0.12 11.72 0.55
CA VAL A 126 -1.21 11.39 1.07
C VAL A 126 -2.21 11.55 -0.06
N VAL A 127 -2.92 10.48 -0.37
CA VAL A 127 -3.92 10.45 -1.44
C VAL A 127 -5.30 10.23 -0.85
N GLY A 128 -6.25 11.05 -1.26
CA GLY A 128 -7.65 11.00 -0.84
C GLY A 128 -8.46 9.94 -1.59
N PRO A 129 -9.65 9.58 -1.07
CA PRO A 129 -10.44 8.45 -1.55
C PRO A 129 -11.04 8.61 -2.96
N CYS A 130 -10.92 9.78 -3.58
CA CYS A 130 -11.24 10.00 -4.99
C CYS A 130 -9.99 9.98 -5.90
N GLY A 131 -8.81 9.69 -5.34
CA GLY A 131 -7.53 9.65 -6.05
C GLY A 131 -6.86 11.02 -6.19
N GLU A 132 -7.31 12.02 -5.45
CA GLU A 132 -6.68 13.34 -5.35
C GLU A 132 -5.46 13.31 -4.44
N ILE A 133 -4.40 14.01 -4.81
CA ILE A 133 -3.22 14.18 -3.96
C ILE A 133 -3.53 15.30 -2.96
N LEU A 134 -3.50 14.97 -1.67
CA LEU A 134 -3.75 15.93 -0.59
C LEU A 134 -2.47 16.61 -0.12
N ALA A 135 -1.36 15.88 -0.10
CA ALA A 135 -0.05 16.39 0.25
C ALA A 135 1.03 15.55 -0.40
N THR A 136 2.17 16.19 -0.73
CA THR A 136 3.37 15.52 -1.24
C THR A 136 4.59 16.13 -0.59
N ALA A 137 5.47 15.30 -0.06
CA ALA A 137 6.76 15.70 0.50
C ALA A 137 7.80 15.96 -0.61
N LYS A 138 8.84 16.66 -0.26
CA LYS A 138 9.99 16.88 -1.13
C LYS A 138 10.63 15.56 -1.54
N MET A 139 11.21 15.56 -2.72
CA MET A 139 12.12 14.50 -3.16
C MET A 139 13.54 14.82 -2.74
N PHE A 140 14.29 13.80 -2.34
CA PHE A 140 15.70 13.85 -1.96
C PHE A 140 16.04 14.76 -0.78
N ASP A 141 15.04 15.19 -0.01
CA ASP A 141 15.21 16.02 1.18
C ASP A 141 14.24 15.58 2.27
N GLU A 142 14.60 15.82 3.53
CA GLU A 142 13.72 15.58 4.66
C GLU A 142 12.53 16.56 4.62
N ASP A 143 11.34 16.04 4.90
CA ASP A 143 10.13 16.85 4.93
C ASP A 143 9.09 16.28 5.89
N LEU A 144 8.22 17.15 6.36
CA LEU A 144 7.06 16.80 7.17
C LEU A 144 5.81 17.40 6.55
N ILE A 145 4.93 16.54 6.07
CA ILE A 145 3.67 16.95 5.43
C ILE A 145 2.48 16.64 6.32
N PHE A 146 1.41 17.41 6.13
CA PHE A 146 0.16 17.27 6.87
C PHE A 146 -1.01 17.17 5.89
N ALA A 147 -1.97 16.31 6.22
CA ALA A 147 -3.24 16.21 5.53
C ALA A 147 -4.36 15.94 6.54
N THR A 148 -5.53 16.49 6.29
CA THR A 148 -6.74 16.17 7.06
C THR A 148 -7.45 15.01 6.40
N LEU A 149 -7.71 13.95 7.17
CA LEU A 149 -8.50 12.80 6.73
C LEU A 149 -9.92 12.96 7.25
N ASP A 150 -10.88 12.98 6.34
CA ASP A 150 -12.29 13.22 6.62
C ASP A 150 -13.13 12.00 6.24
N ASP A 151 -13.87 11.45 7.19
CA ASP A 151 -14.77 10.31 6.96
C ASP A 151 -15.88 10.63 5.96
N GLU A 152 -16.30 11.91 5.85
CA GLU A 152 -17.30 12.31 4.85
C GLU A 152 -16.75 12.21 3.44
N ALA A 153 -15.45 12.43 3.23
CA ALA A 153 -14.81 12.21 1.93
C ALA A 153 -14.89 10.74 1.52
N ILE A 154 -14.69 9.79 2.44
CA ILE A 154 -14.85 8.35 2.17
C ILE A 154 -16.30 8.03 1.82
N ARG A 155 -17.25 8.52 2.62
CA ARG A 155 -18.68 8.33 2.34
C ARG A 155 -19.09 8.91 1.00
N ARG A 156 -18.58 10.09 0.64
CA ARG A 156 -18.82 10.72 -0.66
C ARG A 156 -18.20 9.89 -1.80
N ALA A 157 -16.96 9.44 -1.67
CA ALA A 157 -16.30 8.59 -2.66
C ALA A 157 -17.11 7.30 -2.93
N ARG A 158 -17.57 6.63 -1.86
CA ARG A 158 -18.40 5.42 -1.94
C ARG A 158 -19.79 5.66 -2.57
N ARG A 159 -20.35 6.86 -2.43
CA ARG A 159 -21.60 7.25 -3.11
C ARG A 159 -21.38 7.53 -4.60
N LEU A 160 -20.27 8.17 -4.95
CA LEU A 160 -19.93 8.52 -6.33
C LEU A 160 -19.43 7.33 -7.14
N SER A 161 -18.68 6.44 -6.51
CA SER A 161 -18.11 5.26 -7.14
C SER A 161 -18.48 4.02 -6.29
N ARG A 162 -19.51 3.31 -6.72
CA ARG A 162 -20.03 2.16 -5.97
C ARG A 162 -19.26 0.87 -6.20
N HIS A 163 -18.26 0.87 -7.08
CA HIS A 163 -17.57 -0.35 -7.52
C HIS A 163 -17.09 -1.22 -6.36
N PHE A 164 -16.45 -0.63 -5.35
CA PHE A 164 -16.00 -1.37 -4.18
C PHE A 164 -17.17 -1.76 -3.23
N VAL A 165 -18.18 -0.89 -3.10
CA VAL A 165 -19.35 -1.16 -2.24
C VAL A 165 -20.21 -2.29 -2.81
N ASP A 166 -20.30 -2.37 -4.13
CA ASP A 166 -21.07 -3.38 -4.84
C ASP A 166 -20.25 -4.67 -5.08
N ASP A 167 -18.98 -4.70 -4.67
CA ASP A 167 -18.12 -5.89 -4.78
C ASP A 167 -18.57 -6.99 -3.81
N SER A 168 -18.51 -8.24 -4.29
CA SER A 168 -18.86 -9.42 -3.50
C SER A 168 -17.61 -10.18 -3.10
N LEU A 169 -17.27 -10.10 -1.81
CA LEU A 169 -16.13 -10.83 -1.25
C LEU A 169 -16.30 -12.35 -1.43
N GLU A 170 -17.52 -12.88 -1.21
CA GLU A 170 -17.81 -14.30 -1.36
C GLU A 170 -17.60 -14.78 -2.81
N LEU A 171 -18.13 -14.02 -3.78
CA LEU A 171 -17.92 -14.32 -5.19
C LEU A 171 -16.43 -14.27 -5.56
N THR A 172 -15.70 -13.28 -5.09
CA THR A 172 -14.24 -13.15 -5.33
C THR A 172 -13.49 -14.37 -4.77
N ILE A 173 -13.81 -14.79 -3.56
CA ILE A 173 -13.22 -15.99 -2.94
C ILE A 173 -13.50 -17.23 -3.80
N ASP A 174 -14.73 -17.43 -4.24
CA ASP A 174 -15.10 -18.61 -5.04
C ASP A 174 -14.44 -18.61 -6.43
N LEU A 175 -14.35 -17.46 -7.07
CA LEU A 175 -13.62 -17.32 -8.34
C LEU A 175 -12.12 -17.63 -8.18
N LEU A 176 -11.49 -17.15 -7.10
CA LEU A 176 -10.08 -17.44 -6.79
C LEU A 176 -9.86 -18.93 -6.47
N ARG A 177 -10.78 -19.57 -5.75
CA ARG A 177 -10.75 -21.02 -5.52
C ARG A 177 -10.79 -21.79 -6.83
N GLY A 178 -11.70 -21.41 -7.73
CA GLY A 178 -11.79 -22.00 -9.07
C GLY A 178 -10.51 -21.85 -9.89
N VAL A 179 -9.85 -20.68 -9.86
CA VAL A 179 -8.54 -20.47 -10.50
C VAL A 179 -7.47 -21.38 -9.90
N ARG A 180 -7.39 -21.44 -8.57
CA ARG A 180 -6.44 -22.29 -7.86
C ARG A 180 -6.60 -23.77 -8.26
N ASP A 181 -7.83 -24.26 -8.32
CA ASP A 181 -8.12 -25.65 -8.60
C ASP A 181 -7.81 -26.01 -10.08
N ARG A 182 -8.07 -25.11 -11.03
CA ARG A 182 -7.63 -25.27 -12.42
C ARG A 182 -6.09 -25.35 -12.53
N ARG A 183 -5.35 -24.46 -11.84
CA ARG A 183 -3.88 -24.48 -11.83
C ARG A 183 -3.29 -25.75 -11.23
N ARG A 184 -3.94 -26.32 -10.21
CA ARG A 184 -3.52 -27.60 -9.60
C ARG A 184 -3.69 -28.76 -10.57
N ARG A 185 -4.82 -28.82 -11.29
CA ARG A 185 -5.08 -29.86 -12.30
C ARG A 185 -4.07 -29.81 -13.44
N SER A 186 -3.77 -28.64 -13.97
CA SER A 186 -2.79 -28.50 -15.06
C SER A 186 -1.36 -28.90 -14.66
N ARG A 187 -0.97 -28.77 -13.39
CA ARG A 187 0.34 -29.21 -12.89
C ARG A 187 0.45 -30.72 -12.69
N ASN A 188 -0.66 -31.43 -12.54
CA ASN A 188 -0.67 -32.87 -12.32
C ASN A 188 -0.81 -33.66 -13.65
N VAL A 189 -0.91 -33.01 -14.79
CA VAL A 189 -1.05 -33.63 -16.14
C VAL A 189 0.24 -33.48 -16.96
N GLY A 190 1.22 -32.74 -16.47
CA GLY A 190 2.56 -32.63 -17.07
C GLY A 190 3.63 -33.31 -16.23
#